data_6bdbce90bb01509b9b8c3db0cee1d589
#
_entry.id   6bdbce90bb01509b9b8c3db0cee1d589
#
_cell.length_a   1.000
_cell.length_b   1.000
_cell.length_c   1.000
_cell.angle_alpha   90.00
_cell.angle_beta   90.00
_cell.angle_gamma   90.00
#
_symmetry.space_group_name_H-M   'P 1'
#
loop_
_entity.id
_entity.type
_entity.pdbx_description
1 polymer ?
#
loop_
_entity_poly.entity_id
_entity_poly.type
_entity_poly.pdbx_seq_one_letter_code
_entity_poly.pdbx_strand_id
1 'polypeptide(L)'
;MGILLQDIRYGVRMLLKNPGFTAIAVVTLALGIGANTAIFSVLDSVLLRKLPVVHSERLVLLTDPDSHGQSFGSEGGDRSLLAYSEFEYLRDHNEVFSSVFASDSSLPEVRATLGGSATGEASQEESLRVRLVSGDYFSTLGVTPAAGRMFTSEVDRARGGSPFAVASYSFWKRRFNLDPTILGKSIQVNQTSFEIIGIAPPGFFGETVGEAPDVWIPMMMQDTIYPGSDLLSPAQGEVNKHIWLQVIARLKPSITPEQAKTSINVVFQRMIESNLGSAVSAEDRKGFLNQIINLQSGARGSSTLHEAFAEPLKVLMALVGLVLLIACANVANLLLARGTGRQKEFAVRLAIGAGRGRLIRQLLSESLLLALAGAAAGVLLAQWADTLLLRMVSRGSAGPEAIQVNLRFDARMLAFTLGVAVLSAILFGLIPALRATRLDLSPILKSTAGGTSGEIGNRRLPAGKVLVIAQVAISLILLVAAGLFVRSLSKLSEVNLGYKPENLLLFRVDGAPGGYKGPANLRFQQELLDKFSSIPGVRAATLSSNGLFSHSESGDPISVEGYTPKSDEKLSSRMDHVGPGYFSTVGIPIL
;
A
#
# COMPACT_ATOMS: atom_id res chain seq x y z
N MET A 1 -8.84 -5.28 -44.61
CA MET A 1 -8.28 -4.07 -43.99
C MET A 1 -8.98 -2.78 -44.47
N GLY A 2 -9.37 -2.61 -45.74
CA GLY A 2 -9.96 -1.34 -46.24
C GLY A 2 -11.27 -0.87 -45.60
N ILE A 3 -12.14 -1.80 -45.16
CA ILE A 3 -13.47 -1.45 -44.63
C ILE A 3 -13.36 -0.84 -43.21
N LEU A 4 -12.49 -1.36 -42.36
CA LEU A 4 -12.24 -0.83 -41.00
C LEU A 4 -11.64 0.60 -41.03
N LEU A 5 -10.69 0.85 -41.94
CA LEU A 5 -10.10 2.18 -42.15
C LEU A 5 -11.15 3.20 -42.65
N GLN A 6 -12.09 2.76 -43.49
CA GLN A 6 -13.22 3.59 -43.91
C GLN A 6 -14.14 3.95 -42.74
N ASP A 7 -14.48 2.96 -41.89
CA ASP A 7 -15.36 3.16 -40.73
C ASP A 7 -14.68 4.15 -39.72
N ILE A 8 -13.38 4.01 -39.46
CA ILE A 8 -12.60 4.93 -38.61
C ILE A 8 -12.58 6.35 -39.19
N ARG A 9 -12.25 6.50 -40.49
CA ARG A 9 -12.19 7.81 -41.15
C ARG A 9 -13.56 8.49 -41.14
N TYR A 10 -14.62 7.73 -41.34
CA TYR A 10 -15.99 8.23 -41.25
C TYR A 10 -16.32 8.67 -39.81
N GLY A 11 -16.01 7.84 -38.80
CA GLY A 11 -16.22 8.15 -37.38
C GLY A 11 -15.51 9.43 -36.97
N VAL A 12 -14.22 9.59 -37.29
CA VAL A 12 -13.45 10.82 -36.98
C VAL A 12 -14.11 12.06 -37.64
N ARG A 13 -14.49 11.97 -38.92
CA ARG A 13 -15.15 13.07 -39.61
C ARG A 13 -16.50 13.46 -38.97
N MET A 14 -17.25 12.46 -38.48
CA MET A 14 -18.54 12.69 -37.80
C MET A 14 -18.38 13.32 -36.42
N LEU A 15 -17.33 12.98 -35.70
CA LEU A 15 -16.98 13.58 -34.42
C LEU A 15 -16.55 15.05 -34.58
N LEU A 16 -15.73 15.32 -35.58
CA LEU A 16 -15.29 16.71 -35.91
C LEU A 16 -16.42 17.62 -36.37
N LYS A 17 -17.46 17.07 -37.04
CA LYS A 17 -18.65 17.84 -37.46
C LYS A 17 -19.55 18.29 -36.29
N ASN A 18 -19.42 17.70 -35.11
CA ASN A 18 -20.24 17.98 -33.92
C ASN A 18 -19.36 18.18 -32.68
N PRO A 19 -18.57 19.28 -32.62
CA PRO A 19 -17.55 19.45 -31.61
C PRO A 19 -18.13 19.55 -30.20
N GLY A 20 -19.28 20.19 -29.98
CA GLY A 20 -19.92 20.31 -28.67
C GLY A 20 -20.32 18.95 -28.06
N PHE A 21 -20.98 18.09 -28.88
CA PHE A 21 -21.31 16.73 -28.45
C PHE A 21 -20.05 15.91 -28.13
N THR A 22 -19.07 15.95 -29.03
CA THR A 22 -17.81 15.21 -28.87
C THR A 22 -17.07 15.66 -27.62
N ALA A 23 -16.99 16.96 -27.34
CA ALA A 23 -16.35 17.49 -26.16
C ALA A 23 -17.05 17.01 -24.88
N ILE A 24 -18.38 17.11 -24.79
CA ILE A 24 -19.14 16.65 -23.62
C ILE A 24 -18.94 15.15 -23.41
N ALA A 25 -19.06 14.35 -24.47
CA ALA A 25 -18.90 12.90 -24.37
C ALA A 25 -17.46 12.52 -23.94
N VAL A 26 -16.44 13.15 -24.55
CA VAL A 26 -15.03 12.90 -24.21
C VAL A 26 -14.73 13.33 -22.78
N VAL A 27 -15.18 14.50 -22.31
CA VAL A 27 -14.97 14.95 -20.93
C VAL A 27 -15.65 14.02 -19.93
N THR A 28 -16.91 13.64 -20.21
CA THR A 28 -17.65 12.71 -19.34
C THR A 28 -16.95 11.35 -19.23
N LEU A 29 -16.49 10.79 -20.36
CA LEU A 29 -15.74 9.54 -20.38
C LEU A 29 -14.34 9.69 -19.77
N ALA A 30 -13.66 10.81 -19.99
CA ALA A 30 -12.34 11.09 -19.42
C ALA A 30 -12.38 11.11 -17.89
N LEU A 31 -13.40 11.75 -17.31
CA LEU A 31 -13.60 11.75 -15.85
C LEU A 31 -13.89 10.34 -15.32
N GLY A 32 -14.80 9.60 -15.97
CA GLY A 32 -15.14 8.25 -15.54
C GLY A 32 -14.01 7.25 -15.70
N ILE A 33 -13.39 7.19 -16.89
CA ILE A 33 -12.26 6.26 -17.17
C ILE A 33 -11.02 6.70 -16.37
N GLY A 34 -10.74 8.02 -16.30
CA GLY A 34 -9.59 8.56 -15.57
C GLY A 34 -9.65 8.25 -14.08
N ALA A 35 -10.80 8.42 -13.43
CA ALA A 35 -10.98 8.07 -12.03
C ALA A 35 -10.74 6.56 -11.80
N ASN A 36 -11.31 5.69 -12.65
CA ASN A 36 -11.08 4.24 -12.56
C ASN A 36 -9.60 3.89 -12.78
N THR A 37 -8.93 4.56 -13.71
CA THR A 37 -7.51 4.35 -14.00
C THR A 37 -6.62 4.79 -12.84
N ALA A 38 -6.89 5.94 -12.22
CA ALA A 38 -6.15 6.43 -11.06
C ALA A 38 -6.30 5.49 -9.85
N ILE A 39 -7.53 5.08 -9.53
CA ILE A 39 -7.74 4.14 -8.41
C ILE A 39 -7.12 2.78 -8.70
N PHE A 40 -7.20 2.28 -9.95
CA PHE A 40 -6.53 1.04 -10.34
C PHE A 40 -5.00 1.14 -10.23
N SER A 41 -4.41 2.29 -10.58
CA SER A 41 -2.98 2.53 -10.45
C SER A 41 -2.51 2.39 -8.99
N VAL A 42 -3.26 2.98 -8.05
CA VAL A 42 -3.00 2.83 -6.61
C VAL A 42 -3.21 1.38 -6.16
N LEU A 43 -4.32 0.75 -6.55
CA LEU A 43 -4.63 -0.63 -6.21
C LEU A 43 -3.57 -1.61 -6.75
N ASP A 44 -3.15 -1.46 -8.01
CA ASP A 44 -2.09 -2.29 -8.61
C ASP A 44 -0.78 -2.13 -7.85
N SER A 45 -0.38 -0.91 -7.54
CA SER A 45 0.88 -0.64 -6.85
C SER A 45 0.92 -1.15 -5.41
N VAL A 46 -0.21 -1.12 -4.69
CA VAL A 46 -0.28 -1.54 -3.27
C VAL A 46 -0.62 -3.03 -3.13
N LEU A 47 -1.56 -3.54 -3.96
CA LEU A 47 -2.12 -4.88 -3.74
C LEU A 47 -1.68 -5.94 -4.74
N LEU A 48 -1.38 -5.57 -6.01
CA LEU A 48 -1.22 -6.55 -7.08
C LEU A 48 0.22 -6.68 -7.59
N ARG A 49 1.02 -5.64 -7.42
CA ARG A 49 2.37 -5.59 -7.97
C ARG A 49 3.30 -6.56 -7.26
N LYS A 50 4.04 -7.35 -8.03
CA LYS A 50 5.10 -8.19 -7.50
C LYS A 50 6.34 -7.34 -7.23
N LEU A 51 7.15 -7.77 -6.26
CA LEU A 51 8.46 -7.18 -6.02
C LEU A 51 9.31 -7.18 -7.29
N PRO A 52 10.08 -6.12 -7.55
CA PRO A 52 10.96 -6.02 -8.71
C PRO A 52 12.27 -6.81 -8.49
N VAL A 53 12.14 -8.10 -8.17
CA VAL A 53 13.24 -9.00 -7.83
C VAL A 53 13.20 -10.28 -8.67
N VAL A 54 14.33 -10.96 -8.76
CA VAL A 54 14.48 -12.17 -9.58
C VAL A 54 13.66 -13.31 -8.97
N HIS A 55 12.84 -13.98 -9.79
CA HIS A 55 12.01 -15.11 -9.36
C HIS A 55 11.19 -14.84 -8.08
N SER A 56 10.48 -13.71 -8.04
CA SER A 56 9.65 -13.33 -6.89
C SER A 56 8.58 -14.37 -6.52
N GLU A 57 8.11 -15.17 -7.49
CA GLU A 57 7.15 -16.26 -7.29
C GLU A 57 7.66 -17.41 -6.42
N ARG A 58 8.97 -17.49 -6.21
CA ARG A 58 9.61 -18.48 -5.35
C ARG A 58 9.93 -17.96 -3.96
N LEU A 59 9.63 -16.69 -3.69
CA LEU A 59 9.79 -16.10 -2.37
C LEU A 59 8.59 -16.49 -1.49
N VAL A 60 8.88 -16.88 -0.26
CA VAL A 60 7.90 -17.15 0.79
C VAL A 60 8.26 -16.39 2.05
N LEU A 61 7.25 -15.86 2.73
CA LEU A 61 7.40 -15.28 4.06
C LEU A 61 7.15 -16.37 5.10
N LEU A 62 8.04 -16.41 6.11
CA LEU A 62 7.91 -17.26 7.27
C LEU A 62 7.18 -16.54 8.42
N THR A 63 6.85 -15.31 8.23
CA THR A 63 6.24 -14.39 9.18
C THR A 63 4.97 -13.79 8.57
N ASP A 64 4.17 -13.13 9.39
CA ASP A 64 3.00 -12.41 8.90
C ASP A 64 3.46 -11.14 8.15
N PRO A 65 3.08 -10.98 6.86
CA PRO A 65 3.46 -9.82 6.06
C PRO A 65 2.96 -8.48 6.60
N ASP A 66 1.90 -8.50 7.41
CA ASP A 66 1.25 -7.31 7.94
C ASP A 66 1.73 -6.96 9.37
N SER A 67 2.60 -7.81 9.97
CA SER A 67 3.14 -7.59 11.32
C SER A 67 4.37 -6.71 11.32
N HIS A 68 4.42 -5.75 12.24
CA HIS A 68 5.51 -4.77 12.37
C HIS A 68 5.82 -4.47 13.83
N GLY A 69 6.99 -3.84 14.04
CA GLY A 69 7.43 -3.40 15.35
C GLY A 69 8.20 -4.48 16.09
N GLN A 70 8.24 -4.33 17.39
CA GLN A 70 8.99 -5.21 18.29
C GLN A 70 8.04 -5.70 19.37
N SER A 71 8.05 -6.98 19.64
CA SER A 71 7.39 -7.57 20.80
C SER A 71 8.41 -8.31 21.67
N PHE A 72 8.11 -8.39 22.95
CA PHE A 72 8.93 -9.11 23.92
C PHE A 72 8.10 -10.22 24.54
N GLY A 73 8.67 -11.41 24.67
CA GLY A 73 8.00 -12.54 25.26
C GLY A 73 7.84 -13.71 24.29
N SER A 74 6.76 -14.46 24.44
CA SER A 74 6.40 -15.57 23.55
C SER A 74 5.07 -15.29 22.87
N GLU A 75 4.97 -15.66 21.59
CA GLU A 75 3.71 -15.69 20.86
C GLU A 75 3.18 -17.12 20.84
N GLY A 76 1.86 -17.29 20.92
CA GLY A 76 1.21 -18.59 20.76
C GLY A 76 0.48 -18.67 19.41
N GLY A 77 0.40 -19.88 18.83
CA GLY A 77 -0.25 -20.09 17.54
C GLY A 77 0.61 -19.71 16.34
N ASP A 78 0.03 -19.04 15.34
CA ASP A 78 0.75 -18.57 14.16
C ASP A 78 1.78 -17.50 14.55
N ARG A 79 3.02 -17.67 14.06
CA ARG A 79 4.11 -16.70 14.32
C ARG A 79 3.91 -15.47 13.46
N SER A 80 3.87 -14.32 14.12
CA SER A 80 3.76 -13.02 13.44
C SER A 80 5.11 -12.49 12.95
N LEU A 81 6.12 -12.53 13.82
CA LEU A 81 7.52 -12.17 13.56
C LEU A 81 8.43 -13.23 14.19
N LEU A 82 9.72 -13.14 13.94
CA LEU A 82 10.72 -14.05 14.53
C LEU A 82 11.77 -13.29 15.34
N ALA A 83 12.36 -14.00 16.31
CA ALA A 83 13.56 -13.55 17.01
C ALA A 83 14.82 -13.83 16.16
N TYR A 84 15.92 -13.13 16.43
CA TYR A 84 17.16 -13.33 15.70
C TYR A 84 17.69 -14.78 15.85
N SER A 85 17.64 -15.36 17.04
CA SER A 85 18.06 -16.75 17.28
C SER A 85 17.19 -17.77 16.55
N GLU A 86 15.90 -17.49 16.37
CA GLU A 86 14.99 -18.34 15.59
C GLU A 86 15.34 -18.27 14.10
N PHE A 87 15.56 -17.06 13.57
CA PHE A 87 16.01 -16.87 12.19
C PHE A 87 17.33 -17.62 11.92
N GLU A 88 18.32 -17.45 12.79
CA GLU A 88 19.64 -18.09 12.66
C GLU A 88 19.52 -19.63 12.64
N TYR A 89 18.74 -20.18 13.58
CA TYR A 89 18.51 -21.63 13.63
C TYR A 89 17.81 -22.16 12.37
N LEU A 90 16.75 -21.48 11.92
CA LEU A 90 15.99 -21.86 10.72
C LEU A 90 16.85 -21.72 9.45
N ARG A 91 17.67 -20.69 9.34
CA ARG A 91 18.60 -20.49 8.24
C ARG A 91 19.59 -21.67 8.14
N ASP A 92 20.15 -22.08 9.26
CA ASP A 92 21.25 -23.04 9.30
C ASP A 92 20.79 -24.50 9.21
N HIS A 93 19.53 -24.81 9.58
CA HIS A 93 19.00 -26.17 9.67
C HIS A 93 17.92 -26.51 8.64
N ASN A 94 17.61 -25.61 7.67
CA ASN A 94 16.61 -25.92 6.65
C ASN A 94 17.20 -26.68 5.46
N GLU A 95 16.37 -27.53 4.84
CA GLU A 95 16.71 -28.26 3.62
C GLU A 95 15.86 -27.84 2.41
N VAL A 96 14.82 -27.01 2.62
CA VAL A 96 13.80 -26.70 1.61
C VAL A 96 14.02 -25.35 0.93
N PHE A 97 14.78 -24.46 1.55
CA PHE A 97 15.12 -23.16 1.01
C PHE A 97 16.52 -23.16 0.36
N SER A 98 16.67 -22.39 -0.70
CA SER A 98 17.99 -22.14 -1.31
C SER A 98 18.74 -21.01 -0.59
N SER A 99 18.00 -20.09 0.01
CA SER A 99 18.52 -18.98 0.81
C SER A 99 17.42 -18.42 1.69
N VAL A 100 17.80 -17.83 2.83
CA VAL A 100 16.90 -17.21 3.81
C VAL A 100 17.54 -15.92 4.26
N PHE A 101 16.76 -14.86 4.36
CA PHE A 101 17.21 -13.60 4.95
C PHE A 101 16.20 -13.08 5.97
N ALA A 102 16.70 -12.22 6.84
CA ALA A 102 15.88 -11.46 7.77
C ALA A 102 16.08 -9.95 7.56
N SER A 103 15.03 -9.21 7.81
CA SER A 103 15.06 -7.75 7.89
C SER A 103 14.31 -7.27 9.13
N ASP A 104 14.68 -6.10 9.63
CA ASP A 104 13.90 -5.41 10.66
C ASP A 104 12.48 -5.19 10.17
N SER A 105 11.50 -5.54 10.96
CA SER A 105 10.08 -5.30 10.64
C SER A 105 9.70 -3.81 10.73
N SER A 106 10.57 -2.99 11.32
CA SER A 106 10.44 -1.54 11.44
C SER A 106 11.34 -0.82 10.45
N LEU A 107 11.05 0.46 10.20
CA LEU A 107 11.90 1.36 9.42
C LEU A 107 12.26 2.58 10.28
N PRO A 108 13.21 2.44 11.24
CA PRO A 108 13.56 3.53 12.13
C PRO A 108 14.15 4.71 11.38
N GLU A 109 13.78 5.91 11.83
CA GLU A 109 14.42 7.15 11.44
C GLU A 109 15.54 7.47 12.43
N VAL A 110 16.76 7.60 11.93
CA VAL A 110 17.92 7.93 12.73
C VAL A 110 18.53 9.24 12.26
N ARG A 111 19.05 10.02 13.21
CA ARG A 111 19.85 11.21 12.85
C ARG A 111 21.20 10.78 12.34
N ALA A 112 21.55 11.28 11.19
CA ALA A 112 22.84 11.02 10.57
C ALA A 112 23.51 12.32 10.12
N THR A 113 24.81 12.34 10.25
CA THR A 113 25.64 13.41 9.72
C THR A 113 26.33 12.88 8.47
N LEU A 114 26.05 13.49 7.34
CA LEU A 114 26.75 13.16 6.10
C LEU A 114 28.10 13.84 6.14
N GLY A 115 29.19 13.03 6.05
CA GLY A 115 30.56 13.52 6.11
C GLY A 115 30.78 14.65 5.11
N GLY A 116 31.26 15.78 5.61
CA GLY A 116 31.59 16.92 4.78
C GLY A 116 32.63 16.52 3.73
N SER A 117 32.43 17.00 2.52
CA SER A 117 33.49 16.99 1.50
C SER A 117 34.75 17.65 2.09
N ALA A 118 35.92 17.24 1.62
CA ALA A 118 37.22 17.86 1.95
C ALA A 118 37.26 19.40 1.70
N THR A 119 36.20 19.99 1.22
CA THR A 119 36.03 21.41 0.87
C THR A 119 35.35 22.26 1.95
N GLY A 120 35.18 21.74 3.20
CA GLY A 120 34.73 22.59 4.33
C GLY A 120 33.23 22.93 4.35
N GLU A 121 32.39 22.20 3.64
CA GLU A 121 30.94 22.31 3.80
C GLU A 121 30.52 21.82 5.18
N ALA A 122 29.68 22.60 5.86
CA ALA A 122 29.15 22.26 7.17
C ALA A 122 28.44 20.90 7.12
N SER A 123 28.81 19.99 8.01
CA SER A 123 28.14 18.71 8.17
C SER A 123 26.66 18.96 8.47
N GLN A 124 25.79 18.51 7.58
CA GLN A 124 24.33 18.64 7.76
C GLN A 124 23.81 17.41 8.47
N GLU A 125 23.13 17.63 9.59
CA GLU A 125 22.33 16.59 10.22
C GLU A 125 21.05 16.38 9.40
N GLU A 126 20.78 15.13 9.07
CA GLU A 126 19.59 14.71 8.31
C GLU A 126 18.98 13.48 8.99
N SER A 127 17.65 13.35 8.93
CA SER A 127 16.97 12.13 9.34
C SER A 127 17.02 11.12 8.19
N LEU A 128 17.57 9.93 8.45
CA LEU A 128 17.65 8.82 7.48
C LEU A 128 16.79 7.66 7.94
N ARG A 129 16.09 7.06 7.00
CA ARG A 129 15.35 5.81 7.19
C ARG A 129 16.29 4.64 6.95
N VAL A 130 16.50 3.85 7.98
CA VAL A 130 17.45 2.73 7.98
C VAL A 130 16.72 1.41 8.02
N ARG A 131 17.10 0.46 7.16
CA ARG A 131 16.66 -0.93 7.23
C ARG A 131 17.82 -1.81 7.68
N LEU A 132 17.67 -2.48 8.81
CA LEU A 132 18.61 -3.52 9.23
C LEU A 132 18.31 -4.81 8.46
N VAL A 133 19.34 -5.41 7.87
CA VAL A 133 19.18 -6.63 7.05
C VAL A 133 20.32 -7.62 7.30
N SER A 134 20.02 -8.92 7.19
CA SER A 134 21.06 -9.96 7.20
C SER A 134 21.92 -9.93 5.93
N GLY A 135 23.10 -10.53 5.98
CA GLY A 135 24.08 -10.48 4.89
C GLY A 135 23.57 -11.06 3.57
N ASP A 136 22.71 -12.07 3.62
CA ASP A 136 22.14 -12.71 2.42
C ASP A 136 20.91 -12.00 1.84
N TYR A 137 20.57 -10.82 2.33
CA TYR A 137 19.41 -10.05 1.89
C TYR A 137 19.38 -9.79 0.39
N PHE A 138 20.42 -9.16 -0.15
CA PHE A 138 20.47 -8.78 -1.57
C PHE A 138 20.66 -9.99 -2.49
N SER A 139 21.46 -10.97 -2.06
CA SER A 139 21.68 -12.21 -2.82
C SER A 139 20.41 -13.04 -2.92
N THR A 140 19.64 -13.16 -1.84
CA THR A 140 18.37 -13.88 -1.83
C THR A 140 17.35 -13.19 -2.72
N LEU A 141 17.28 -11.86 -2.73
CA LEU A 141 16.40 -11.10 -3.62
C LEU A 141 16.89 -11.07 -5.06
N GLY A 142 18.15 -11.44 -5.33
CA GLY A 142 18.77 -11.40 -6.66
C GLY A 142 19.01 -9.96 -7.15
N VAL A 143 19.30 -9.05 -6.22
CA VAL A 143 19.52 -7.63 -6.51
C VAL A 143 20.98 -7.39 -6.88
N THR A 144 21.20 -6.82 -8.05
CA THR A 144 22.53 -6.37 -8.49
C THR A 144 22.70 -4.87 -8.23
N PRO A 145 23.88 -4.42 -7.75
CA PRO A 145 24.09 -3.00 -7.47
C PRO A 145 24.10 -2.15 -8.75
N ALA A 146 23.62 -0.91 -8.66
CA ALA A 146 23.81 0.09 -9.69
C ALA A 146 25.28 0.57 -9.73
N ALA A 147 25.93 0.61 -8.55
CA ALA A 147 27.35 0.90 -8.40
C ALA A 147 27.89 0.27 -7.10
N GLY A 148 29.19 -0.02 -7.04
CA GLY A 148 29.81 -0.63 -5.89
C GLY A 148 29.47 -2.12 -5.70
N ARG A 149 29.29 -2.54 -4.43
CA ARG A 149 29.00 -3.94 -4.06
C ARG A 149 27.88 -4.02 -3.04
N MET A 150 27.22 -5.19 -2.94
CA MET A 150 26.21 -5.51 -1.93
C MET A 150 26.81 -6.24 -0.75
N PHE A 151 26.03 -6.40 0.32
CA PHE A 151 26.37 -7.25 1.45
C PHE A 151 26.47 -8.72 1.02
N THR A 152 27.25 -9.45 1.75
CA THR A 152 27.37 -10.92 1.69
C THR A 152 27.24 -11.45 3.11
N SER A 153 27.08 -12.76 3.29
CA SER A 153 27.01 -13.41 4.61
C SER A 153 28.20 -13.10 5.54
N GLU A 154 29.29 -12.53 5.01
CA GLU A 154 30.44 -12.12 5.82
C GLU A 154 30.12 -11.01 6.83
N VAL A 155 29.16 -10.12 6.52
CA VAL A 155 28.78 -9.04 7.44
C VAL A 155 28.03 -9.54 8.68
N ASP A 156 27.58 -10.81 8.68
CA ASP A 156 26.89 -11.43 9.82
C ASP A 156 27.84 -12.12 10.81
N ARG A 157 29.17 -12.12 10.56
CA ARG A 157 30.13 -12.88 11.38
C ARG A 157 30.38 -12.31 12.77
N ALA A 158 30.30 -10.99 12.91
CA ALA A 158 30.65 -10.33 14.18
C ALA A 158 29.75 -9.13 14.45
N ARG A 159 29.26 -9.05 15.68
CA ARG A 159 28.49 -7.89 16.16
C ARG A 159 29.35 -6.63 16.12
N GLY A 160 28.82 -5.57 15.55
CA GLY A 160 29.51 -4.29 15.42
C GLY A 160 30.70 -4.29 14.45
N GLY A 161 30.99 -5.43 13.79
CA GLY A 161 32.22 -5.59 12.98
C GLY A 161 32.13 -5.09 11.55
N SER A 162 30.96 -4.71 11.07
CA SER A 162 30.74 -4.40 9.64
C SER A 162 30.03 -3.07 9.47
N PRO A 163 30.68 -1.92 9.73
CA PRO A 163 30.05 -0.60 9.62
C PRO A 163 29.95 -0.16 8.14
N PHE A 164 29.17 -0.91 7.36
CA PHE A 164 28.92 -0.65 5.95
C PHE A 164 27.47 -0.23 5.73
N ALA A 165 27.24 0.55 4.68
CA ALA A 165 25.92 0.94 4.23
C ALA A 165 25.78 0.72 2.71
N VAL A 166 24.57 0.30 2.30
CA VAL A 166 24.14 0.32 0.91
C VAL A 166 23.10 1.42 0.77
N ALA A 167 23.34 2.39 -0.09
CA ALA A 167 22.43 3.51 -0.33
C ALA A 167 21.32 3.14 -1.32
N SER A 168 20.12 3.68 -1.14
CA SER A 168 19.07 3.56 -2.14
C SER A 168 19.35 4.49 -3.33
N TYR A 169 18.83 4.13 -4.51
CA TYR A 169 18.95 4.97 -5.70
C TYR A 169 18.27 6.34 -5.52
N SER A 170 17.15 6.37 -4.80
CA SER A 170 16.41 7.59 -4.52
C SER A 170 17.19 8.52 -3.59
N PHE A 171 17.81 8.00 -2.54
CA PHE A 171 18.68 8.75 -1.65
C PHE A 171 19.90 9.31 -2.40
N TRP A 172 20.58 8.49 -3.21
CA TRP A 172 21.69 8.92 -4.05
C TRP A 172 21.29 10.05 -5.01
N LYS A 173 20.14 9.90 -5.68
CA LYS A 173 19.62 10.93 -6.60
C LYS A 173 19.25 12.23 -5.88
N ARG A 174 18.55 12.11 -4.75
CA ARG A 174 18.05 13.26 -4.00
C ARG A 174 19.16 14.06 -3.33
N ARG A 175 20.10 13.36 -2.68
CA ARG A 175 21.10 14.00 -1.83
C ARG A 175 22.42 14.27 -2.54
N PHE A 176 22.81 13.40 -3.43
CA PHE A 176 24.11 13.47 -4.11
C PHE A 176 24.00 13.74 -5.62
N ASN A 177 22.81 14.03 -6.13
CA ASN A 177 22.56 14.29 -7.55
C ASN A 177 23.23 13.27 -8.51
N LEU A 178 23.23 11.98 -8.10
CA LEU A 178 23.86 10.86 -8.81
C LEU A 178 25.40 10.99 -8.94
N ASP A 179 26.06 11.70 -8.03
CA ASP A 179 27.51 11.79 -8.00
C ASP A 179 28.13 10.41 -7.70
N PRO A 180 28.93 9.83 -8.60
CA PRO A 180 29.52 8.51 -8.38
C PRO A 180 30.57 8.48 -7.27
N THR A 181 31.03 9.64 -6.80
CA THR A 181 32.01 9.75 -5.70
C THR A 181 31.42 9.47 -4.32
N ILE A 182 30.14 9.10 -4.25
CA ILE A 182 29.47 8.68 -3.00
C ILE A 182 30.10 7.38 -2.43
N LEU A 183 30.58 6.49 -3.29
CA LEU A 183 31.22 5.25 -2.85
C LEU A 183 32.50 5.56 -2.07
N GLY A 184 32.64 4.92 -0.89
CA GLY A 184 33.72 5.17 0.06
C GLY A 184 33.50 6.39 0.95
N LYS A 185 32.45 7.21 0.73
CA LYS A 185 32.06 8.26 1.70
C LYS A 185 31.41 7.64 2.92
N SER A 186 31.49 8.35 4.04
CA SER A 186 30.95 7.89 5.32
C SER A 186 29.69 8.63 5.69
N ILE A 187 28.75 7.87 6.28
CA ILE A 187 27.57 8.38 6.98
C ILE A 187 27.79 8.15 8.47
N GLN A 188 27.80 9.21 9.24
CA GLN A 188 27.87 9.12 10.70
C GLN A 188 26.47 8.92 11.26
N VAL A 189 26.20 7.78 11.86
CA VAL A 189 24.97 7.50 12.60
C VAL A 189 25.33 7.30 14.06
N ASN A 190 24.79 8.11 14.93
CA ASN A 190 25.18 8.17 16.34
C ASN A 190 26.71 8.36 16.46
N GLN A 191 27.41 7.40 17.05
CA GLN A 191 28.87 7.45 17.23
C GLN A 191 29.62 6.56 16.24
N THR A 192 28.93 5.96 15.28
CA THR A 192 29.50 4.99 14.31
C THR A 192 29.51 5.58 12.92
N SER A 193 30.64 5.48 12.25
CA SER A 193 30.82 5.90 10.85
C SER A 193 30.62 4.70 9.92
N PHE A 194 29.63 4.77 9.02
CA PHE A 194 29.29 3.74 8.06
C PHE A 194 29.82 4.10 6.68
N GLU A 195 30.64 3.24 6.09
CA GLU A 195 31.11 3.41 4.72
C GLU A 195 30.02 3.01 3.71
N ILE A 196 29.75 3.86 2.73
CA ILE A 196 28.84 3.53 1.62
C ILE A 196 29.59 2.67 0.62
N ILE A 197 29.27 1.36 0.60
CA ILE A 197 29.95 0.38 -0.26
C ILE A 197 29.21 0.07 -1.55
N GLY A 198 27.93 0.43 -1.65
CA GLY A 198 27.12 0.13 -2.81
C GLY A 198 25.87 0.99 -2.91
N ILE A 199 25.27 0.95 -4.09
CA ILE A 199 24.03 1.66 -4.42
C ILE A 199 23.06 0.65 -5.01
N ALA A 200 21.85 0.60 -4.46
CA ALA A 200 20.78 -0.25 -4.97
C ALA A 200 20.32 0.21 -6.37
N PRO A 201 19.78 -0.68 -7.21
CA PRO A 201 19.35 -0.32 -8.56
C PRO A 201 18.10 0.58 -8.54
N PRO A 202 17.88 1.36 -9.61
CA PRO A 202 16.70 2.21 -9.71
C PRO A 202 15.40 1.39 -9.64
N GLY A 203 14.47 1.83 -8.79
CA GLY A 203 13.18 1.18 -8.60
C GLY A 203 13.17 0.07 -7.56
N PHE A 204 14.30 -0.30 -6.99
CA PHE A 204 14.36 -1.18 -5.83
C PHE A 204 14.14 -0.37 -4.54
N PHE A 205 13.16 -0.78 -3.75
CA PHE A 205 12.75 -0.13 -2.50
C PHE A 205 12.81 -1.08 -1.29
N GLY A 206 13.21 -2.33 -1.51
CA GLY A 206 13.23 -3.36 -0.48
C GLY A 206 12.11 -4.38 -0.64
N GLU A 207 11.85 -5.09 0.43
CA GLU A 207 10.82 -6.14 0.54
C GLU A 207 9.47 -5.62 1.02
N THR A 208 9.42 -4.40 1.58
CA THR A 208 8.19 -3.83 2.15
C THR A 208 7.61 -2.78 1.22
N VAL A 209 6.41 -3.05 0.69
CA VAL A 209 5.72 -2.11 -0.20
C VAL A 209 5.22 -0.90 0.57
N GLY A 210 5.51 0.29 0.05
CA GLY A 210 5.14 1.56 0.69
C GLY A 210 6.20 2.13 1.62
N GLU A 211 7.23 1.35 1.97
CA GLU A 211 8.40 1.80 2.72
C GLU A 211 9.61 1.89 1.78
N ALA A 212 10.40 2.93 1.94
CA ALA A 212 11.60 3.11 1.14
C ALA A 212 12.75 3.53 2.05
N PRO A 213 13.65 2.61 2.38
CA PRO A 213 14.86 2.94 3.12
C PRO A 213 15.73 3.93 2.32
N ASP A 214 16.39 4.81 3.05
CA ASP A 214 17.46 5.62 2.47
C ASP A 214 18.75 4.81 2.40
N VAL A 215 18.98 3.99 3.43
CA VAL A 215 20.13 3.08 3.50
C VAL A 215 19.75 1.74 4.13
N TRP A 216 20.42 0.69 3.67
CA TRP A 216 20.47 -0.61 4.32
C TRP A 216 21.76 -0.74 5.10
N ILE A 217 21.67 -1.28 6.33
CA ILE A 217 22.80 -1.50 7.23
C ILE A 217 22.77 -2.97 7.67
N PRO A 218 23.94 -3.64 7.84
CA PRO A 218 23.98 -5.00 8.36
C PRO A 218 23.32 -5.14 9.72
N MET A 219 22.57 -6.22 9.93
CA MET A 219 21.84 -6.52 11.16
C MET A 219 22.76 -6.57 12.39
N MET A 220 24.02 -6.99 12.20
CA MET A 220 25.03 -7.01 13.25
C MET A 220 25.42 -5.63 13.80
N MET A 221 24.96 -4.55 13.14
CA MET A 221 25.12 -3.17 13.61
C MET A 221 23.92 -2.67 14.42
N GLN A 222 23.04 -3.57 14.86
CA GLN A 222 21.78 -3.27 15.55
C GLN A 222 21.96 -2.33 16.75
N ASP A 223 23.01 -2.52 17.54
CA ASP A 223 23.28 -1.71 18.74
C ASP A 223 23.51 -0.21 18.44
N THR A 224 23.96 0.10 17.23
CA THR A 224 24.09 1.48 16.75
C THR A 224 22.73 2.11 16.40
N ILE A 225 21.81 1.32 15.84
CA ILE A 225 20.49 1.80 15.41
C ILE A 225 19.51 1.83 16.58
N TYR A 226 19.57 0.84 17.46
CA TYR A 226 18.76 0.71 18.67
C TYR A 226 19.66 0.70 19.93
N PRO A 227 20.26 1.83 20.30
CA PRO A 227 21.22 1.88 21.39
C PRO A 227 20.55 1.52 22.73
N GLY A 228 21.13 0.55 23.42
CA GLY A 228 20.63 0.07 24.70
C GLY A 228 19.62 -1.06 24.65
N SER A 229 19.28 -1.55 23.44
CA SER A 229 18.46 -2.72 23.21
C SER A 229 19.34 -3.84 22.66
N ASP A 230 19.34 -5.01 23.28
CA ASP A 230 20.05 -6.19 22.76
C ASP A 230 19.06 -7.12 22.06
N LEU A 231 18.79 -6.85 20.79
CA LEU A 231 17.84 -7.60 19.98
C LEU A 231 18.44 -8.86 19.33
N LEU A 232 19.77 -9.02 19.39
CA LEU A 232 20.50 -10.13 18.77
C LEU A 232 20.87 -11.22 19.76
N SER A 233 20.79 -10.98 21.07
CA SER A 233 21.12 -12.00 22.04
C SER A 233 20.06 -13.09 22.06
N PRO A 234 20.50 -14.36 22.18
CA PRO A 234 19.58 -15.44 22.40
C PRO A 234 18.83 -15.21 23.71
N ALA A 235 17.53 -15.36 23.67
CA ALA A 235 16.70 -15.27 24.84
C ALA A 235 17.13 -16.30 25.90
N GLN A 236 17.00 -15.95 27.16
CA GLN A 236 17.10 -16.93 28.25
C GLN A 236 15.81 -17.77 28.28
N GLY A 237 15.76 -18.79 27.39
CA GLY A 237 14.60 -19.67 27.21
C GLY A 237 13.55 -19.11 26.25
N GLU A 238 12.42 -19.80 26.11
CA GLU A 238 11.33 -19.44 25.19
C GLU A 238 10.53 -18.19 25.62
N VAL A 239 10.67 -17.76 26.87
CA VAL A 239 9.81 -16.74 27.50
C VAL A 239 10.30 -15.31 27.25
N ASN A 240 11.60 -15.11 27.01
CA ASN A 240 12.23 -13.78 26.96
C ASN A 240 12.88 -13.52 25.60
N LYS A 241 12.07 -13.55 24.54
CA LYS A 241 12.54 -13.29 23.18
C LYS A 241 12.18 -11.90 22.73
N HIS A 242 13.11 -11.23 22.05
CA HIS A 242 12.81 -10.07 21.23
C HIS A 242 12.38 -10.55 19.83
N ILE A 243 11.12 -10.37 19.49
CA ILE A 243 10.47 -10.80 18.26
C ILE A 243 10.30 -9.54 17.42
N TRP A 244 11.06 -9.41 16.31
CA TRP A 244 11.15 -8.15 15.58
C TRP A 244 11.53 -8.29 14.11
N LEU A 245 11.78 -9.53 13.65
CA LEU A 245 12.27 -9.77 12.30
C LEU A 245 11.18 -10.28 11.37
N GLN A 246 11.10 -9.65 10.21
CA GLN A 246 10.52 -10.24 9.02
C GLN A 246 11.52 -11.23 8.42
N VAL A 247 11.08 -12.45 8.11
CA VAL A 247 11.93 -13.50 7.53
C VAL A 247 11.33 -13.97 6.22
N ILE A 248 12.15 -13.88 5.17
CA ILE A 248 11.78 -14.28 3.82
C ILE A 248 12.79 -15.31 3.31
N ALA A 249 12.27 -16.34 2.66
CA ALA A 249 13.09 -17.40 2.10
C ALA A 249 12.78 -17.61 0.61
N ARG A 250 13.74 -18.17 -0.09
CA ARG A 250 13.59 -18.60 -1.48
C ARG A 250 13.47 -20.11 -1.56
N LEU A 251 12.35 -20.62 -2.06
CA LEU A 251 12.13 -22.05 -2.26
C LEU A 251 13.14 -22.64 -3.26
N LYS A 252 13.62 -23.87 -3.00
CA LYS A 252 14.32 -24.66 -4.01
C LYS A 252 13.41 -25.00 -5.18
N PRO A 253 13.89 -25.17 -6.43
CA PRO A 253 13.05 -25.32 -7.62
C PRO A 253 12.02 -26.44 -7.57
N SER A 254 12.35 -27.54 -6.85
CA SER A 254 11.53 -28.76 -6.77
C SER A 254 10.61 -28.83 -5.57
N ILE A 255 10.58 -27.80 -4.70
CA ILE A 255 9.83 -27.81 -3.44
C ILE A 255 8.57 -26.96 -3.56
N THR A 256 7.43 -27.55 -3.18
CA THR A 256 6.17 -26.80 -3.08
C THR A 256 6.06 -26.05 -1.76
N PRO A 257 5.26 -24.96 -1.67
CA PRO A 257 5.04 -24.25 -0.41
C PRO A 257 4.53 -25.14 0.72
N GLU A 258 3.68 -26.13 0.42
CA GLU A 258 3.12 -27.07 1.40
C GLU A 258 4.19 -28.01 1.97
N GLN A 259 5.07 -28.53 1.10
CA GLN A 259 6.21 -29.34 1.54
C GLN A 259 7.17 -28.52 2.40
N ALA A 260 7.44 -27.27 1.98
CA ALA A 260 8.30 -26.36 2.73
C ALA A 260 7.69 -26.03 4.11
N LYS A 261 6.38 -25.75 4.18
CA LYS A 261 5.66 -25.50 5.44
C LYS A 261 5.79 -26.68 6.40
N THR A 262 5.57 -27.88 5.92
CA THR A 262 5.70 -29.09 6.76
C THR A 262 7.12 -29.28 7.27
N SER A 263 8.12 -29.17 6.39
CA SER A 263 9.52 -29.35 6.73
C SER A 263 10.00 -28.31 7.73
N ILE A 264 9.72 -27.01 7.49
CA ILE A 264 10.21 -25.94 8.35
C ILE A 264 9.57 -25.98 9.74
N ASN A 265 8.31 -26.41 9.87
CA ASN A 265 7.67 -26.56 11.16
C ASN A 265 8.28 -27.71 11.96
N VAL A 266 8.75 -28.79 11.34
CA VAL A 266 9.50 -29.84 12.04
C VAL A 266 10.81 -29.29 12.62
N VAL A 267 11.52 -28.48 11.84
CA VAL A 267 12.76 -27.81 12.29
C VAL A 267 12.46 -26.84 13.43
N PHE A 268 11.40 -26.05 13.29
CA PHE A 268 10.98 -25.06 14.29
C PHE A 268 10.56 -25.72 15.61
N GLN A 269 9.79 -26.81 15.55
CA GLN A 269 9.39 -27.56 16.73
C GLN A 269 10.60 -28.16 17.46
N ARG A 270 11.57 -28.71 16.74
CA ARG A 270 12.82 -29.23 17.36
C ARG A 270 13.60 -28.11 18.06
N MET A 271 13.64 -26.93 17.49
CA MET A 271 14.28 -25.78 18.11
C MET A 271 13.57 -25.38 19.39
N ILE A 272 12.23 -25.31 19.40
CA ILE A 272 11.44 -25.00 20.59
C ILE A 272 11.72 -26.07 21.67
N GLU A 273 11.64 -27.34 21.32
CA GLU A 273 11.90 -28.44 22.26
C GLU A 273 13.29 -28.37 22.89
N SER A 274 14.31 -28.01 22.09
CA SER A 274 15.69 -27.87 22.58
C SER A 274 15.88 -26.68 23.54
N ASN A 275 15.07 -25.63 23.37
CA ASN A 275 15.15 -24.40 24.15
C ASN A 275 14.24 -24.44 25.40
N LEU A 276 13.28 -25.37 25.45
CA LEU A 276 12.42 -25.55 26.61
C LEU A 276 13.20 -26.19 27.77
N GLY A 277 13.50 -25.40 28.79
CA GLY A 277 14.11 -25.88 30.01
C GLY A 277 13.18 -26.81 30.81
N SER A 278 13.76 -27.55 31.76
CA SER A 278 13.01 -28.43 32.66
C SER A 278 12.08 -27.72 33.66
N ALA A 279 12.20 -26.41 33.78
CA ALA A 279 11.42 -25.58 34.70
C ALA A 279 10.07 -25.10 34.12
N VAL A 280 9.79 -25.36 32.83
CA VAL A 280 8.55 -24.92 32.16
C VAL A 280 7.40 -25.86 32.54
N SER A 281 6.24 -25.27 32.91
CA SER A 281 5.04 -26.06 33.24
C SER A 281 4.56 -26.91 32.06
N ALA A 282 3.81 -27.99 32.31
CA ALA A 282 3.26 -28.81 31.24
C ALA A 282 2.26 -28.07 30.36
N GLU A 283 1.56 -27.09 30.91
CA GLU A 283 0.60 -26.23 30.21
C GLU A 283 1.29 -25.21 29.30
N ASP A 284 2.29 -24.51 29.82
CA ASP A 284 3.13 -23.60 29.04
C ASP A 284 3.88 -24.34 27.92
N ARG A 285 4.42 -25.52 28.23
CA ARG A 285 5.08 -26.38 27.24
C ARG A 285 4.15 -26.70 26.07
N LYS A 286 2.88 -27.04 26.35
CA LYS A 286 1.88 -27.25 25.29
C LYS A 286 1.61 -25.98 24.47
N GLY A 287 1.56 -24.84 25.13
CA GLY A 287 1.41 -23.53 24.48
C GLY A 287 2.57 -23.23 23.50
N PHE A 288 3.81 -23.46 23.96
CA PHE A 288 5.00 -23.27 23.12
C PHE A 288 5.04 -24.23 21.92
N LEU A 289 4.69 -25.50 22.12
CA LEU A 289 4.66 -26.48 21.05
C LEU A 289 3.49 -26.30 20.06
N ASN A 290 2.51 -25.49 20.39
CA ASN A 290 1.44 -25.11 19.45
C ASN A 290 1.82 -23.96 18.51
N GLN A 291 3.01 -23.39 18.66
CA GLN A 291 3.49 -22.35 17.74
C GLN A 291 3.80 -22.95 16.37
N ILE A 292 3.36 -22.27 15.32
CA ILE A 292 3.60 -22.71 13.95
C ILE A 292 4.03 -21.54 13.07
N ILE A 293 4.87 -21.84 12.09
CA ILE A 293 5.23 -20.96 11.00
C ILE A 293 4.25 -21.20 9.86
N ASN A 294 3.53 -20.14 9.47
CA ASN A 294 2.60 -20.17 8.36
C ASN A 294 3.26 -19.54 7.13
N LEU A 295 3.58 -20.37 6.11
CA LEU A 295 4.22 -19.84 4.89
C LEU A 295 3.20 -19.10 4.03
N GLN A 296 3.52 -17.84 3.72
CA GLN A 296 2.75 -17.01 2.80
C GLN A 296 3.57 -16.68 1.55
N SER A 297 2.89 -16.30 0.46
CA SER A 297 3.59 -15.92 -0.76
C SER A 297 4.36 -14.62 -0.56
N GLY A 298 5.70 -14.66 -0.69
CA GLY A 298 6.58 -13.51 -0.65
C GLY A 298 6.69 -12.75 -1.99
N ALA A 299 5.94 -13.16 -3.01
CA ALA A 299 6.02 -12.55 -4.35
C ALA A 299 5.69 -11.05 -4.36
N ARG A 300 4.90 -10.58 -3.41
CA ARG A 300 4.51 -9.18 -3.23
C ARG A 300 5.26 -8.48 -2.10
N GLY A 301 6.10 -9.19 -1.36
CA GLY A 301 6.75 -8.69 -0.16
C GLY A 301 5.82 -8.60 1.06
N SER A 302 6.26 -7.91 2.08
CA SER A 302 5.45 -7.47 3.22
C SER A 302 4.83 -6.09 2.93
N SER A 303 3.73 -5.74 3.59
CA SER A 303 3.09 -4.44 3.36
C SER A 303 2.16 -4.05 4.51
N THR A 304 2.54 -3.02 5.25
CA THR A 304 1.64 -2.35 6.22
C THR A 304 0.39 -1.77 5.56
N LEU A 305 0.50 -1.43 4.27
CA LEU A 305 -0.56 -0.81 3.50
C LEU A 305 -1.61 -1.81 3.03
N HIS A 306 -1.24 -3.11 2.94
CA HIS A 306 -2.16 -4.13 2.41
C HIS A 306 -3.38 -4.28 3.32
N GLU A 307 -3.18 -4.53 4.62
CA GLU A 307 -4.26 -4.70 5.58
C GLU A 307 -5.07 -3.40 5.74
N ALA A 308 -4.39 -2.26 5.85
CA ALA A 308 -5.04 -0.97 6.06
C ALA A 308 -5.88 -0.51 4.86
N PHE A 309 -5.45 -0.78 3.62
CA PHE A 309 -6.05 -0.20 2.42
C PHE A 309 -6.73 -1.19 1.48
N ALA A 310 -6.61 -2.52 1.68
CA ALA A 310 -7.20 -3.50 0.75
C ALA A 310 -8.73 -3.34 0.63
N GLU A 311 -9.44 -3.32 1.74
CA GLU A 311 -10.90 -3.17 1.73
C GLU A 311 -11.35 -1.76 1.29
N PRO A 312 -10.79 -0.65 1.82
CA PRO A 312 -11.11 0.69 1.31
C PRO A 312 -10.88 0.86 -0.20
N LEU A 313 -9.78 0.33 -0.76
CA LEU A 313 -9.51 0.44 -2.19
C LEU A 313 -10.47 -0.38 -3.05
N LYS A 314 -10.90 -1.57 -2.61
CA LYS A 314 -11.93 -2.38 -3.29
C LYS A 314 -13.27 -1.63 -3.33
N VAL A 315 -13.69 -1.06 -2.19
CA VAL A 315 -14.92 -0.26 -2.10
C VAL A 315 -14.83 0.96 -3.01
N LEU A 316 -13.70 1.67 -3.00
CA LEU A 316 -13.48 2.84 -3.84
C LEU A 316 -13.51 2.47 -5.33
N MET A 317 -12.91 1.34 -5.72
CA MET A 317 -12.98 0.82 -7.09
C MET A 317 -14.43 0.52 -7.50
N ALA A 318 -15.24 -0.06 -6.64
CA ALA A 318 -16.65 -0.28 -6.91
C ALA A 318 -17.42 1.04 -7.09
N LEU A 319 -17.15 2.04 -6.24
CA LEU A 319 -17.79 3.36 -6.34
C LEU A 319 -17.43 4.08 -7.65
N VAL A 320 -16.15 4.11 -8.03
CA VAL A 320 -15.76 4.76 -9.30
C VAL A 320 -16.27 3.98 -10.51
N GLY A 321 -16.42 2.65 -10.40
CA GLY A 321 -17.09 1.81 -11.38
C GLY A 321 -18.57 2.21 -11.59
N LEU A 322 -19.30 2.47 -10.50
CA LEU A 322 -20.68 2.98 -10.57
C LEU A 322 -20.74 4.37 -11.20
N VAL A 323 -19.80 5.25 -10.89
CA VAL A 323 -19.68 6.58 -11.55
C VAL A 323 -19.46 6.42 -13.05
N LEU A 324 -18.61 5.48 -13.47
CA LEU A 324 -18.39 5.17 -14.89
C LEU A 324 -19.68 4.65 -15.56
N LEU A 325 -20.47 3.81 -14.88
CA LEU A 325 -21.76 3.36 -15.40
C LEU A 325 -22.73 4.52 -15.62
N ILE A 326 -22.76 5.52 -14.72
CA ILE A 326 -23.54 6.75 -14.92
C ILE A 326 -23.02 7.52 -16.13
N ALA A 327 -21.70 7.67 -16.26
CA ALA A 327 -21.09 8.33 -17.42
C ALA A 327 -21.45 7.62 -18.73
N CYS A 328 -21.38 6.29 -18.76
CA CYS A 328 -21.80 5.49 -19.91
C CYS A 328 -23.30 5.66 -20.24
N ALA A 329 -24.18 5.69 -19.22
CA ALA A 329 -25.61 5.93 -19.41
C ALA A 329 -25.89 7.33 -19.99
N ASN A 330 -25.16 8.35 -19.51
CA ASN A 330 -25.25 9.71 -20.06
C ASN A 330 -24.87 9.75 -21.54
N VAL A 331 -23.72 9.16 -21.91
CA VAL A 331 -23.27 9.10 -23.29
C VAL A 331 -24.24 8.28 -24.15
N ALA A 332 -24.77 7.16 -23.62
CA ALA A 332 -25.79 6.37 -24.32
C ALA A 332 -27.06 7.19 -24.60
N ASN A 333 -27.56 7.95 -23.63
CA ASN A 333 -28.74 8.82 -23.80
C ASN A 333 -28.47 9.91 -24.84
N LEU A 334 -27.28 10.52 -24.83
CA LEU A 334 -26.87 11.51 -25.85
C LEU A 334 -26.79 10.88 -27.25
N LEU A 335 -26.28 9.65 -27.39
CA LEU A 335 -26.23 8.92 -28.65
C LEU A 335 -27.64 8.53 -29.13
N LEU A 336 -28.56 8.13 -28.24
CA LEU A 336 -29.95 7.81 -28.56
C LEU A 336 -30.68 9.07 -29.07
N ALA A 337 -30.53 10.20 -28.40
CA ALA A 337 -31.12 11.47 -28.81
C ALA A 337 -30.63 11.89 -30.21
N ARG A 338 -29.33 11.72 -30.48
CA ARG A 338 -28.74 11.99 -31.80
C ARG A 338 -29.18 11.00 -32.87
N GLY A 339 -29.36 9.71 -32.45
CA GLY A 339 -29.84 8.65 -33.34
C GLY A 339 -31.21 8.90 -33.90
N THR A 340 -32.12 9.56 -33.15
CA THR A 340 -33.47 9.92 -33.64
C THR A 340 -33.41 10.88 -34.82
N GLY A 341 -32.50 11.86 -34.81
CA GLY A 341 -32.27 12.78 -35.95
C GLY A 341 -31.71 12.09 -37.20
N ARG A 342 -31.09 10.89 -37.06
CA ARG A 342 -30.48 10.13 -38.16
C ARG A 342 -31.33 8.94 -38.66
N GLN A 343 -32.54 8.80 -38.10
CA GLN A 343 -33.39 7.63 -38.43
C GLN A 343 -33.70 7.54 -39.92
N LYS A 344 -33.96 8.67 -40.60
CA LYS A 344 -34.20 8.72 -42.07
C LYS A 344 -32.98 8.24 -42.84
N GLU A 345 -31.78 8.61 -42.44
CA GLU A 345 -30.52 8.19 -43.05
C GLU A 345 -30.32 6.66 -42.93
N PHE A 346 -30.57 6.12 -41.75
CA PHE A 346 -30.46 4.66 -41.51
C PHE A 346 -31.57 3.88 -42.27
N ALA A 347 -32.79 4.39 -42.32
CA ALA A 347 -33.88 3.78 -43.06
C ALA A 347 -33.57 3.71 -44.57
N VAL A 348 -33.06 4.78 -45.19
CA VAL A 348 -32.65 4.80 -46.61
C VAL A 348 -31.50 3.79 -46.83
N ARG A 349 -30.50 3.73 -45.99
CA ARG A 349 -29.39 2.76 -46.14
C ARG A 349 -29.86 1.31 -46.06
N LEU A 350 -30.77 1.00 -45.12
CA LEU A 350 -31.38 -0.33 -45.04
C LEU A 350 -32.24 -0.67 -46.25
N ALA A 351 -32.98 0.32 -46.79
CA ALA A 351 -33.79 0.14 -47.99
C ALA A 351 -32.97 -0.14 -49.27
N ILE A 352 -31.76 0.43 -49.37
CA ILE A 352 -30.79 0.21 -50.45
C ILE A 352 -29.99 -1.09 -50.24
N GLY A 353 -30.29 -1.91 -49.20
CA GLY A 353 -29.68 -3.24 -48.96
C GLY A 353 -28.44 -3.27 -48.05
N ALA A 354 -28.16 -2.21 -47.30
CA ALA A 354 -27.09 -2.24 -46.31
C ALA A 354 -27.41 -3.25 -45.19
N GLY A 355 -26.54 -4.21 -44.95
CA GLY A 355 -26.71 -5.20 -43.88
C GLY A 355 -26.72 -4.57 -42.47
N ARG A 356 -27.62 -5.03 -41.58
CA ARG A 356 -27.74 -4.57 -40.19
C ARG A 356 -26.41 -4.64 -39.42
N GLY A 357 -25.63 -5.71 -39.63
CA GLY A 357 -24.32 -5.89 -39.02
C GLY A 357 -23.31 -4.79 -39.37
N ARG A 358 -23.39 -4.28 -40.63
CA ARG A 358 -22.52 -3.16 -41.06
C ARG A 358 -22.83 -1.86 -40.31
N LEU A 359 -24.14 -1.59 -40.11
CA LEU A 359 -24.57 -0.40 -39.34
C LEU A 359 -24.20 -0.51 -37.88
N ILE A 360 -24.37 -1.69 -37.25
CA ILE A 360 -23.96 -1.95 -35.86
C ILE A 360 -22.45 -1.72 -35.70
N ARG A 361 -21.64 -2.31 -36.61
CA ARG A 361 -20.17 -2.13 -36.56
C ARG A 361 -19.78 -0.69 -36.74
N GLN A 362 -20.40 0.07 -37.62
CA GLN A 362 -20.15 1.48 -37.82
C GLN A 362 -20.47 2.29 -36.56
N LEU A 363 -21.60 2.06 -35.88
CA LEU A 363 -21.98 2.77 -34.66
C LEU A 363 -21.06 2.39 -33.48
N LEU A 364 -20.67 1.11 -33.39
CA LEU A 364 -19.70 0.67 -32.38
C LEU A 364 -18.31 1.27 -32.62
N SER A 365 -17.88 1.44 -33.89
CA SER A 365 -16.60 2.10 -34.19
C SER A 365 -16.62 3.61 -33.81
N GLU A 366 -17.75 4.30 -34.04
CA GLU A 366 -17.93 5.68 -33.55
C GLU A 366 -17.86 5.76 -32.02
N SER A 367 -18.51 4.82 -31.30
CA SER A 367 -18.48 4.71 -29.85
C SER A 367 -17.07 4.38 -29.33
N LEU A 368 -16.36 3.47 -29.98
CA LEU A 368 -15.00 3.09 -29.63
C LEU A 368 -14.03 4.28 -29.77
N LEU A 369 -14.16 5.05 -30.84
CA LEU A 369 -13.34 6.27 -31.03
C LEU A 369 -13.57 7.30 -29.92
N LEU A 370 -14.83 7.49 -29.50
CA LEU A 370 -15.16 8.36 -28.37
C LEU A 370 -14.56 7.83 -27.06
N ALA A 371 -14.66 6.53 -26.81
CA ALA A 371 -14.12 5.91 -25.61
C ALA A 371 -12.58 5.97 -25.56
N LEU A 372 -11.91 5.76 -26.70
CA LEU A 372 -10.46 5.87 -26.80
C LEU A 372 -9.98 7.33 -26.62
N ALA A 373 -10.71 8.31 -27.18
CA ALA A 373 -10.42 9.71 -26.94
C ALA A 373 -10.63 10.07 -25.46
N GLY A 374 -11.72 9.58 -24.84
CA GLY A 374 -11.97 9.70 -23.42
C GLY A 374 -10.91 9.03 -22.56
N ALA A 375 -10.46 7.84 -22.94
CA ALA A 375 -9.38 7.12 -22.24
C ALA A 375 -8.05 7.87 -22.32
N ALA A 376 -7.67 8.39 -23.49
CA ALA A 376 -6.45 9.17 -23.65
C ALA A 376 -6.47 10.44 -22.76
N ALA A 377 -7.58 11.18 -22.76
CA ALA A 377 -7.76 12.33 -21.88
C ALA A 377 -7.83 11.91 -20.39
N GLY A 378 -8.46 10.77 -20.10
CA GLY A 378 -8.57 10.20 -18.75
C GLY A 378 -7.21 9.80 -18.18
N VAL A 379 -6.32 9.22 -18.98
CA VAL A 379 -4.93 8.93 -18.58
C VAL A 379 -4.18 10.19 -18.19
N LEU A 380 -4.33 11.28 -18.96
CA LEU A 380 -3.71 12.58 -18.63
C LEU A 380 -4.27 13.15 -17.31
N LEU A 381 -5.58 13.02 -17.09
CA LEU A 381 -6.21 13.44 -15.83
C LEU A 381 -5.75 12.57 -14.64
N ALA A 382 -5.60 11.26 -14.84
CA ALA A 382 -5.11 10.36 -13.80
C ALA A 382 -3.69 10.73 -13.37
N GLN A 383 -2.77 11.03 -14.30
CA GLN A 383 -1.41 11.49 -14.00
C GLN A 383 -1.40 12.74 -13.12
N TRP A 384 -2.26 13.70 -13.47
CA TRP A 384 -2.35 14.93 -12.71
C TRP A 384 -2.93 14.69 -11.31
N ALA A 385 -3.97 13.85 -11.21
CA ALA A 385 -4.58 13.47 -9.95
C ALA A 385 -3.60 12.70 -9.02
N ASP A 386 -2.85 11.75 -9.56
CA ASP A 386 -1.84 10.99 -8.82
C ASP A 386 -0.74 11.91 -8.27
N THR A 387 -0.28 12.87 -9.08
CA THR A 387 0.71 13.88 -8.63
C THR A 387 0.17 14.76 -7.50
N LEU A 388 -1.11 15.13 -7.57
CA LEU A 388 -1.77 15.96 -6.56
C LEU A 388 -1.96 15.18 -5.26
N LEU A 389 -2.42 13.92 -5.34
CA LEU A 389 -2.61 13.02 -4.20
C LEU A 389 -1.29 12.79 -3.45
N LEU A 390 -0.21 12.47 -4.17
CA LEU A 390 1.11 12.30 -3.57
C LEU A 390 1.56 13.56 -2.83
N ARG A 391 1.36 14.76 -3.41
CA ARG A 391 1.69 16.03 -2.74
C ARG A 391 0.85 16.30 -1.49
N MET A 392 -0.42 15.89 -1.48
CA MET A 392 -1.30 16.06 -0.31
C MET A 392 -0.93 15.11 0.82
N VAL A 393 -0.64 13.85 0.52
CA VAL A 393 -0.23 12.83 1.50
C VAL A 393 1.15 13.17 2.05
N SER A 394 2.09 13.62 1.23
CA SER A 394 3.44 14.02 1.66
C SER A 394 3.45 15.25 2.58
N ARG A 395 2.42 16.10 2.56
CA ARG A 395 2.30 17.24 3.48
C ARG A 395 1.85 16.86 4.88
N GLY A 396 1.20 15.71 5.04
CA GLY A 396 0.73 15.19 6.34
C GLY A 396 1.74 14.32 7.08
N SER A 397 2.77 13.83 6.40
CA SER A 397 3.85 13.01 6.97
C SER A 397 5.11 13.82 7.10
N ALA A 398 5.90 13.59 8.15
CA ALA A 398 7.08 14.38 8.51
C ALA A 398 8.24 14.39 7.47
N GLY A 399 8.01 13.93 6.23
CA GLY A 399 8.97 13.99 5.14
C GLY A 399 8.30 13.84 3.76
N PRO A 400 8.80 14.52 2.73
CA PRO A 400 8.17 14.58 1.40
C PRO A 400 8.22 13.26 0.59
N GLU A 401 8.71 12.17 1.14
CA GLU A 401 8.89 10.89 0.44
C GLU A 401 8.52 9.64 1.27
N ALA A 402 7.69 9.78 2.30
CA ALA A 402 7.34 8.67 3.19
C ALA A 402 6.65 7.49 2.49
N ILE A 403 5.99 7.70 1.37
CA ILE A 403 5.32 6.66 0.59
C ILE A 403 5.84 6.73 -0.85
N GLN A 404 6.81 5.89 -1.20
CA GLN A 404 7.23 5.73 -2.59
C GLN A 404 6.35 4.71 -3.31
N VAL A 405 5.13 5.13 -3.63
CA VAL A 405 4.31 4.39 -4.59
C VAL A 405 4.74 4.80 -5.99
N ASN A 406 5.40 3.89 -6.69
CA ASN A 406 5.89 4.14 -8.04
C ASN A 406 4.73 4.01 -9.04
N LEU A 407 3.96 5.08 -9.18
CA LEU A 407 2.82 5.19 -10.12
C LEU A 407 3.34 5.37 -11.56
N ARG A 408 4.09 4.39 -12.05
CA ARG A 408 4.57 4.42 -13.45
C ARG A 408 3.50 3.89 -14.40
N PHE A 409 3.40 4.52 -15.56
CA PHE A 409 2.65 3.99 -16.70
C PHE A 409 3.27 2.67 -17.13
N ASP A 410 2.68 1.58 -16.69
CA ASP A 410 3.07 0.26 -17.12
C ASP A 410 2.03 -0.36 -18.08
N ALA A 411 2.40 -1.46 -18.70
CA ALA A 411 1.53 -2.17 -19.64
C ALA A 411 0.22 -2.63 -18.99
N ARG A 412 0.20 -2.90 -17.68
CA ARG A 412 -1.00 -3.34 -16.96
C ARG A 412 -2.03 -2.23 -16.83
N MET A 413 -1.58 -1.03 -16.44
CA MET A 413 -2.42 0.15 -16.35
C MET A 413 -3.02 0.50 -17.73
N LEU A 414 -2.19 0.47 -18.79
CA LEU A 414 -2.66 0.72 -20.16
C LEU A 414 -3.65 -0.36 -20.61
N ALA A 415 -3.39 -1.64 -20.32
CA ALA A 415 -4.31 -2.74 -20.65
C ALA A 415 -5.64 -2.61 -19.90
N PHE A 416 -5.60 -2.26 -18.61
CA PHE A 416 -6.80 -1.99 -17.82
C PHE A 416 -7.61 -0.82 -18.42
N THR A 417 -6.95 0.31 -18.69
CA THR A 417 -7.60 1.50 -19.27
C THR A 417 -8.22 1.19 -20.63
N LEU A 418 -7.50 0.46 -21.48
CA LEU A 418 -8.02 0.00 -22.78
C LEU A 418 -9.22 -0.94 -22.60
N GLY A 419 -9.15 -1.89 -21.65
CA GLY A 419 -10.25 -2.79 -21.31
C GLY A 419 -11.49 -2.02 -20.85
N VAL A 420 -11.33 -1.05 -19.97
CA VAL A 420 -12.40 -0.16 -19.50
C VAL A 420 -12.97 0.67 -20.64
N ALA A 421 -12.13 1.22 -21.54
CA ALA A 421 -12.59 1.97 -22.70
C ALA A 421 -13.42 1.10 -23.68
N VAL A 422 -12.95 -0.12 -23.97
CA VAL A 422 -13.67 -1.06 -24.83
C VAL A 422 -15.00 -1.48 -24.19
N LEU A 423 -14.99 -1.82 -22.89
CA LEU A 423 -16.21 -2.16 -22.15
C LEU A 423 -17.20 -0.99 -22.16
N SER A 424 -16.73 0.23 -21.91
CA SER A 424 -17.56 1.43 -21.99
C SER A 424 -18.15 1.59 -23.38
N ALA A 425 -17.35 1.50 -24.46
CA ALA A 425 -17.82 1.60 -25.84
C ALA A 425 -18.93 0.57 -26.16
N ILE A 426 -18.80 -0.64 -25.64
CA ILE A 426 -19.85 -1.68 -25.78
C ILE A 426 -21.10 -1.28 -25.00
N LEU A 427 -20.97 -0.88 -23.75
CA LEU A 427 -22.10 -0.53 -22.86
C LEU A 427 -22.93 0.63 -23.43
N PHE A 428 -22.30 1.73 -23.82
CA PHE A 428 -23.04 2.87 -24.33
C PHE A 428 -23.29 2.83 -25.86
N GLY A 429 -22.55 2.03 -26.61
CA GLY A 429 -22.69 1.93 -28.07
C GLY A 429 -23.68 0.85 -28.55
N LEU A 430 -23.77 -0.29 -27.82
CA LEU A 430 -24.56 -1.43 -28.26
C LEU A 430 -26.07 -1.18 -28.24
N ILE A 431 -26.57 -0.54 -27.17
CA ILE A 431 -28.02 -0.26 -27.03
C ILE A 431 -28.52 0.66 -28.14
N PRO A 432 -27.87 1.82 -28.45
CA PRO A 432 -28.25 2.65 -29.58
C PRO A 432 -28.13 1.92 -30.93
N ALA A 433 -27.05 1.13 -31.12
CA ALA A 433 -26.82 0.39 -32.36
C ALA A 433 -27.90 -0.65 -32.65
N LEU A 434 -28.28 -1.43 -31.64
CA LEU A 434 -29.36 -2.44 -31.78
C LEU A 434 -30.72 -1.79 -32.06
N ARG A 435 -30.99 -0.58 -31.47
CA ARG A 435 -32.23 0.13 -31.74
C ARG A 435 -32.28 0.76 -33.11
N ALA A 436 -31.18 1.36 -33.55
CA ALA A 436 -31.09 1.95 -34.90
C ALA A 436 -31.31 0.92 -36.02
N THR A 437 -31.06 -0.37 -35.73
CA THR A 437 -31.25 -1.45 -36.73
C THR A 437 -32.58 -2.17 -36.64
N ARG A 438 -33.40 -1.96 -35.58
CA ARG A 438 -34.76 -2.53 -35.42
C ARG A 438 -35.86 -1.60 -35.89
N LEU A 439 -35.59 -0.72 -36.84
CA LEU A 439 -36.59 0.17 -37.43
C LEU A 439 -37.54 -0.63 -38.34
N ASP A 440 -38.82 -0.64 -38.00
CA ASP A 440 -39.87 -1.06 -38.93
C ASP A 440 -40.02 0.01 -40.01
N LEU A 441 -39.77 -0.37 -41.26
CA LEU A 441 -39.81 0.52 -42.41
C LEU A 441 -41.26 0.96 -42.74
N SER A 442 -42.29 0.22 -42.29
CA SER A 442 -43.68 0.43 -42.57
C SER A 442 -44.28 1.76 -42.05
N PRO A 443 -44.02 2.23 -40.82
CA PRO A 443 -44.57 3.49 -40.31
C PRO A 443 -43.88 4.74 -40.91
N ILE A 444 -42.58 4.64 -41.20
CA ILE A 444 -41.78 5.78 -41.67
C ILE A 444 -42.16 6.20 -43.12
N LEU A 445 -42.53 5.21 -43.94
CA LEU A 445 -43.02 5.47 -45.30
C LEU A 445 -44.47 5.93 -45.32
N LYS A 446 -45.29 5.63 -44.31
CA LYS A 446 -46.69 6.05 -44.19
C LYS A 446 -46.88 7.42 -43.56
N SER A 447 -45.92 7.97 -42.83
CA SER A 447 -46.01 9.30 -42.19
C SER A 447 -45.95 10.48 -43.19
N THR A 448 -45.75 10.22 -44.48
CA THR A 448 -45.84 11.22 -45.57
C THR A 448 -47.27 11.39 -46.12
N ALA A 449 -48.19 10.51 -45.69
CA ALA A 449 -49.61 10.62 -46.04
C ALA A 449 -50.40 10.82 -44.72
N GLY A 450 -50.79 12.06 -44.46
CA GLY A 450 -51.46 12.51 -43.23
C GLY A 450 -52.51 11.56 -42.67
N GLY A 451 -52.31 11.07 -41.47
CA GLY A 451 -53.24 10.24 -40.76
C GLY A 451 -52.85 10.11 -39.30
N THR A 452 -53.58 10.76 -38.40
CA THR A 452 -53.63 10.53 -36.97
C THR A 452 -54.14 9.13 -36.70
N SER A 453 -53.27 8.21 -36.38
CA SER A 453 -53.65 6.87 -35.90
C SER A 453 -53.08 6.64 -34.53
N GLY A 454 -53.95 6.57 -33.55
CA GLY A 454 -53.64 6.20 -32.19
C GLY A 454 -53.06 4.79 -32.14
N GLU A 455 -51.84 4.68 -31.72
CA GLU A 455 -51.19 3.39 -31.45
C GLU A 455 -51.42 2.94 -30.00
N ILE A 456 -52.41 2.04 -29.86
CA ILE A 456 -52.47 1.10 -28.73
C ILE A 456 -51.58 -0.08 -29.13
N GLY A 457 -50.32 -0.03 -28.83
CA GLY A 457 -49.38 -1.07 -29.18
C GLY A 457 -48.22 -1.19 -28.20
N ASN A 458 -48.32 -2.13 -27.29
CA ASN A 458 -47.24 -2.74 -26.49
C ASN A 458 -46.41 -1.80 -25.59
N ARG A 459 -46.81 -1.68 -24.35
CA ARG A 459 -46.16 -0.96 -23.22
C ARG A 459 -44.80 -1.54 -22.83
N ARG A 460 -43.87 -1.68 -23.74
CA ARG A 460 -42.46 -1.86 -23.36
C ARG A 460 -41.88 -0.50 -23.06
N LEU A 461 -41.43 -0.33 -21.80
CA LEU A 461 -40.74 0.91 -21.37
C LEU A 461 -39.64 1.25 -22.38
N PRO A 462 -39.59 2.47 -22.95
CA PRO A 462 -38.55 2.85 -23.87
C PRO A 462 -37.21 2.78 -23.13
N ALA A 463 -36.15 2.14 -23.72
CA ALA A 463 -34.87 1.89 -23.01
C ALA A 463 -34.20 3.19 -22.52
N GLY A 464 -34.50 4.35 -23.12
CA GLY A 464 -34.07 5.64 -22.55
C GLY A 464 -34.63 5.87 -21.15
N LYS A 465 -35.93 5.55 -20.91
CA LYS A 465 -36.51 5.67 -19.57
C LYS A 465 -35.89 4.69 -18.58
N VAL A 466 -35.60 3.43 -19.01
CA VAL A 466 -34.92 2.44 -18.16
C VAL A 466 -33.52 2.90 -17.80
N LEU A 467 -32.74 3.45 -18.74
CA LEU A 467 -31.42 4.00 -18.50
C LEU A 467 -31.47 5.18 -17.50
N VAL A 468 -32.44 6.08 -17.65
CA VAL A 468 -32.60 7.22 -16.72
C VAL A 468 -32.99 6.73 -15.33
N ILE A 469 -33.92 5.75 -15.21
CA ILE A 469 -34.30 5.17 -13.91
C ILE A 469 -33.09 4.52 -13.24
N ALA A 470 -32.33 3.69 -13.97
CA ALA A 470 -31.12 3.05 -13.46
C ALA A 470 -30.08 4.08 -13.02
N GLN A 471 -29.86 5.13 -13.81
CA GLN A 471 -28.93 6.22 -13.50
C GLN A 471 -29.35 6.97 -12.22
N VAL A 472 -30.63 7.33 -12.08
CA VAL A 472 -31.15 8.00 -10.88
C VAL A 472 -31.00 7.09 -9.65
N ALA A 473 -31.31 5.79 -9.79
CA ALA A 473 -31.14 4.83 -8.71
C ALA A 473 -29.68 4.71 -8.25
N ILE A 474 -28.73 4.56 -9.20
CA ILE A 474 -27.28 4.51 -8.90
C ILE A 474 -26.82 5.83 -8.26
N SER A 475 -27.25 6.98 -8.80
CA SER A 475 -26.89 8.30 -8.25
C SER A 475 -27.41 8.47 -6.82
N LEU A 476 -28.62 7.98 -6.51
CA LEU A 476 -29.19 8.01 -5.17
C LEU A 476 -28.38 7.12 -4.21
N ILE A 477 -28.01 5.92 -4.63
CA ILE A 477 -27.16 5.00 -3.84
C ILE A 477 -25.82 5.68 -3.52
N LEU A 478 -25.18 6.29 -4.52
CA LEU A 478 -23.90 7.00 -4.33
C LEU A 478 -24.05 8.21 -3.40
N LEU A 479 -25.14 8.96 -3.53
CA LEU A 479 -25.41 10.12 -2.65
C LEU A 479 -25.60 9.68 -1.20
N VAL A 480 -26.38 8.61 -0.97
CA VAL A 480 -26.58 8.05 0.38
C VAL A 480 -25.25 7.53 0.94
N ALA A 481 -24.47 6.79 0.14
CA ALA A 481 -23.16 6.30 0.57
C ALA A 481 -22.21 7.45 0.93
N ALA A 482 -22.15 8.50 0.12
CA ALA A 482 -21.36 9.69 0.40
C ALA A 482 -21.82 10.42 1.67
N GLY A 483 -23.13 10.56 1.86
CA GLY A 483 -23.71 11.16 3.06
C GLY A 483 -23.40 10.36 4.33
N LEU A 484 -23.49 9.03 4.26
CA LEU A 484 -23.11 8.15 5.37
C LEU A 484 -21.62 8.24 5.68
N PHE A 485 -20.77 8.31 4.65
CA PHE A 485 -19.33 8.46 4.82
C PHE A 485 -18.96 9.78 5.51
N VAL A 486 -19.52 10.91 5.04
CA VAL A 486 -19.34 12.23 5.66
C VAL A 486 -19.82 12.23 7.11
N ARG A 487 -20.99 11.63 7.37
CA ARG A 487 -21.52 11.50 8.73
C ARG A 487 -20.62 10.65 9.62
N SER A 488 -20.10 9.53 9.10
CA SER A 488 -19.16 8.67 9.83
C SER A 488 -17.88 9.42 10.17
N LEU A 489 -17.33 10.17 9.21
CA LEU A 489 -16.13 10.99 9.41
C LEU A 489 -16.34 12.11 10.44
N SER A 490 -17.49 12.80 10.37
CA SER A 490 -17.87 13.79 11.36
C SER A 490 -18.01 13.18 12.76
N LYS A 491 -18.65 12.01 12.85
CA LYS A 491 -18.77 11.29 14.12
C LYS A 491 -17.43 10.86 14.69
N LEU A 492 -16.50 10.42 13.83
CA LEU A 492 -15.13 10.09 14.25
C LEU A 492 -14.38 11.33 14.78
N SER A 493 -14.56 12.48 14.13
CA SER A 493 -13.92 13.73 14.59
C SER A 493 -14.53 14.29 15.88
N GLU A 494 -15.77 13.88 16.23
CA GLU A 494 -16.46 14.25 17.46
C GLU A 494 -16.27 13.25 18.61
N VAL A 495 -15.53 12.14 18.37
CA VAL A 495 -15.28 11.14 19.42
C VAL A 495 -14.55 11.80 20.57
N ASN A 496 -15.11 11.68 21.75
CA ASN A 496 -14.43 12.09 22.98
C ASN A 496 -13.26 11.14 23.24
N LEU A 497 -12.05 11.66 23.08
CA LEU A 497 -10.82 10.88 23.25
C LEU A 497 -10.53 10.54 24.72
N GLY A 498 -11.37 11.00 25.66
CA GLY A 498 -11.17 10.79 27.09
C GLY A 498 -10.14 11.71 27.71
N TYR A 499 -9.52 12.60 26.93
CA TYR A 499 -8.55 13.59 27.40
C TYR A 499 -8.82 14.96 26.74
N LYS A 500 -8.16 16.00 27.23
CA LYS A 500 -8.32 17.38 26.73
C LYS A 500 -7.18 17.72 25.77
N PRO A 501 -7.43 17.77 24.44
CA PRO A 501 -6.38 18.05 23.46
C PRO A 501 -5.97 19.53 23.40
N GLU A 502 -6.80 20.44 23.95
CA GLU A 502 -6.55 21.87 23.88
C GLU A 502 -5.32 22.24 24.74
N ASN A 503 -4.38 22.97 24.15
CA ASN A 503 -3.13 23.43 24.79
C ASN A 503 -2.20 22.29 25.20
N LEU A 504 -2.34 21.10 24.62
CA LEU A 504 -1.43 19.98 24.82
C LEU A 504 -0.39 19.96 23.69
N LEU A 505 0.90 20.01 24.07
CA LEU A 505 2.01 19.88 23.15
C LEU A 505 2.64 18.50 23.33
N LEU A 506 2.66 17.71 22.24
CA LEU A 506 3.28 16.38 22.22
C LEU A 506 4.56 16.44 21.39
N PHE A 507 5.64 15.87 21.93
CA PHE A 507 6.90 15.70 21.21
C PHE A 507 7.64 14.49 21.74
N ARG A 508 8.48 13.90 20.89
CA ARG A 508 9.28 12.73 21.24
C ARG A 508 10.70 13.17 21.59
N VAL A 509 11.22 12.65 22.70
CA VAL A 509 12.61 12.82 23.10
C VAL A 509 13.24 11.44 23.23
N ASP A 510 14.34 11.22 22.54
CA ASP A 510 15.15 10.02 22.67
C ASP A 510 16.52 10.40 23.27
N GLY A 511 16.80 9.90 24.47
CA GLY A 511 18.07 10.16 25.17
C GLY A 511 19.19 9.17 24.77
N ALA A 512 18.85 8.07 24.13
CA ALA A 512 19.79 7.00 23.82
C ALA A 512 20.93 7.43 22.86
N PRO A 513 20.66 8.20 21.79
CA PRO A 513 21.73 8.74 20.93
C PRO A 513 22.69 9.68 21.66
N GLY A 514 22.21 10.36 22.71
CA GLY A 514 23.01 11.21 23.61
C GLY A 514 23.83 10.43 24.65
N GLY A 515 23.77 9.09 24.62
CA GLY A 515 24.49 8.23 25.57
C GLY A 515 23.77 8.00 26.90
N TYR A 516 22.55 8.49 27.07
CA TYR A 516 21.76 8.27 28.29
C TYR A 516 21.15 6.86 28.28
N LYS A 517 21.72 5.93 29.06
CA LYS A 517 21.24 4.54 29.18
C LYS A 517 20.93 4.19 30.64
N GLY A 518 19.97 3.29 30.86
CA GLY A 518 19.61 2.79 32.20
C GLY A 518 19.33 3.92 33.21
N PRO A 519 19.95 3.92 34.41
CA PRO A 519 19.69 4.94 35.43
C PRO A 519 20.04 6.37 35.02
N ALA A 520 20.96 6.54 34.06
CA ALA A 520 21.28 7.87 33.51
C ALA A 520 20.13 8.43 32.66
N ASN A 521 19.42 7.57 31.95
CA ASN A 521 18.24 7.97 31.17
C ASN A 521 17.10 8.42 32.10
N LEU A 522 16.87 7.73 33.21
CA LEU A 522 15.86 8.18 34.21
C LEU A 522 16.17 9.56 34.76
N ARG A 523 17.42 9.83 35.09
CA ARG A 523 17.85 11.18 35.57
C ARG A 523 17.65 12.23 34.48
N PHE A 524 18.04 11.93 33.26
CA PHE A 524 17.84 12.81 32.12
C PHE A 524 16.35 13.14 31.90
N GLN A 525 15.47 12.15 31.97
CA GLN A 525 14.03 12.35 31.85
C GLN A 525 13.48 13.23 32.99
N GLN A 526 13.96 13.05 34.20
CA GLN A 526 13.58 13.86 35.36
C GLN A 526 14.01 15.32 35.20
N GLU A 527 15.26 15.54 34.79
CA GLU A 527 15.79 16.89 34.50
C GLU A 527 15.00 17.58 33.36
N LEU A 528 14.59 16.84 32.36
CA LEU A 528 13.73 17.38 31.30
C LEU A 528 12.38 17.83 31.84
N LEU A 529 11.71 17.01 32.66
CA LEU A 529 10.43 17.36 33.26
C LEU A 529 10.55 18.65 34.12
N ASP A 530 11.60 18.75 34.93
CA ASP A 530 11.86 19.92 35.76
C ASP A 530 12.08 21.17 34.92
N LYS A 531 12.89 21.06 33.86
CA LYS A 531 13.14 22.16 32.92
C LYS A 531 11.89 22.60 32.18
N PHE A 532 11.09 21.66 31.63
CA PHE A 532 9.86 22.01 30.96
C PHE A 532 8.83 22.64 31.90
N SER A 533 8.72 22.12 33.12
CA SER A 533 7.82 22.68 34.14
C SER A 533 8.21 24.09 34.58
N SER A 534 9.49 24.45 34.42
CA SER A 534 10.00 25.81 34.76
C SER A 534 9.77 26.84 33.66
N ILE A 535 9.35 26.44 32.44
CA ILE A 535 9.11 27.36 31.32
C ILE A 535 7.86 28.22 31.60
N PRO A 536 7.94 29.54 31.51
CA PRO A 536 6.78 30.41 31.69
C PRO A 536 5.66 30.05 30.70
N GLY A 537 4.45 29.81 31.21
CA GLY A 537 3.28 29.40 30.42
C GLY A 537 3.04 27.90 30.38
N VAL A 538 3.99 27.07 30.77
CA VAL A 538 3.77 25.62 30.94
C VAL A 538 3.11 25.40 32.32
N ARG A 539 1.95 24.71 32.29
CA ARG A 539 1.20 24.39 33.52
C ARG A 539 1.69 23.09 34.18
N ALA A 540 1.99 22.10 33.34
CA ALA A 540 2.50 20.81 33.78
C ALA A 540 3.24 20.13 32.62
N ALA A 541 4.16 19.24 32.94
CA ALA A 541 4.84 18.36 32.00
C ALA A 541 4.81 16.94 32.54
N THR A 542 4.69 15.95 31.65
CA THR A 542 4.69 14.53 31.99
C THR A 542 5.29 13.70 30.87
N LEU A 543 5.51 12.43 31.12
CA LEU A 543 6.07 11.48 30.17
C LEU A 543 5.11 10.31 29.93
N SER A 544 5.22 9.71 28.76
CA SER A 544 4.55 8.46 28.38
C SER A 544 5.50 7.67 27.48
N SER A 545 5.60 6.37 27.69
CA SER A 545 6.48 5.53 26.85
C SER A 545 5.88 5.32 25.45
N ASN A 546 4.57 5.13 25.36
CA ASN A 546 3.89 4.95 24.08
C ASN A 546 3.50 6.28 23.43
N GLY A 547 3.15 7.28 24.24
CA GLY A 547 2.70 8.60 23.77
C GLY A 547 1.33 8.57 23.08
N LEU A 548 0.58 9.65 23.22
CA LEU A 548 -0.68 9.80 22.49
C LEU A 548 -0.41 9.95 21.00
N PHE A 549 -1.14 9.22 20.16
CA PHE A 549 -1.02 9.23 18.67
C PHE A 549 0.34 8.79 18.11
N SER A 550 1.16 8.12 18.91
CA SER A 550 2.47 7.64 18.45
C SER A 550 2.41 6.41 17.53
N HIS A 551 1.23 5.78 17.40
CA HIS A 551 1.05 4.45 16.81
C HIS A 551 1.85 3.34 17.51
N SER A 552 2.37 3.62 18.70
CA SER A 552 3.07 2.66 19.54
C SER A 552 2.12 2.13 20.60
N GLU A 553 2.03 0.81 20.71
CA GLU A 553 1.19 0.14 21.71
C GLU A 553 2.05 -0.89 22.43
N SER A 554 1.99 -0.88 23.76
CA SER A 554 2.53 -1.94 24.59
C SER A 554 1.39 -2.79 25.13
N GLY A 555 1.59 -4.09 25.22
CA GLY A 555 0.61 -5.00 25.78
C GLY A 555 1.29 -6.19 26.42
N ASP A 556 0.80 -6.60 27.57
CA ASP A 556 1.30 -7.78 28.28
C ASP A 556 0.17 -8.76 28.59
N PRO A 557 0.49 -10.06 28.65
CA PRO A 557 -0.41 -11.04 29.25
C PRO A 557 -0.71 -10.66 30.69
N ILE A 558 -1.98 -10.73 31.08
CA ILE A 558 -2.41 -10.47 32.45
C ILE A 558 -3.00 -11.71 33.08
N SER A 559 -2.83 -11.86 34.39
CA SER A 559 -3.60 -12.80 35.20
C SER A 559 -4.56 -12.03 36.09
N VAL A 560 -5.82 -12.47 36.16
CA VAL A 560 -6.82 -11.86 37.01
C VAL A 560 -7.09 -12.81 38.16
N GLU A 561 -6.92 -12.33 39.38
CA GLU A 561 -7.15 -13.13 40.58
C GLU A 561 -8.62 -13.59 40.63
N GLY A 562 -8.82 -14.89 40.82
CA GLY A 562 -10.16 -15.50 40.86
C GLY A 562 -10.83 -15.73 39.50
N TYR A 563 -10.13 -15.44 38.39
CA TYR A 563 -10.62 -15.72 37.04
C TYR A 563 -9.78 -16.79 36.34
N THR A 564 -10.43 -17.82 35.85
CA THR A 564 -9.80 -18.86 35.02
C THR A 564 -10.20 -18.65 33.58
N PRO A 565 -9.25 -18.30 32.68
CA PRO A 565 -9.58 -18.07 31.27
C PRO A 565 -10.04 -19.38 30.61
N LYS A 566 -10.90 -19.26 29.59
CA LYS A 566 -11.28 -20.38 28.73
C LYS A 566 -10.08 -20.82 27.90
N SER A 567 -10.09 -22.06 27.41
CA SER A 567 -8.94 -22.68 26.72
C SER A 567 -8.48 -21.94 25.46
N ASP A 568 -9.32 -21.07 24.89
CA ASP A 568 -9.08 -20.25 23.70
C ASP A 568 -9.00 -18.74 24.00
N GLU A 569 -9.12 -18.36 25.27
CA GLU A 569 -9.12 -16.96 25.70
C GLU A 569 -7.70 -16.51 26.09
N LYS A 570 -7.17 -15.57 25.33
CA LYS A 570 -5.90 -14.90 25.66
C LYS A 570 -6.21 -13.66 26.48
N LEU A 571 -5.85 -13.70 27.78
CA LEU A 571 -5.92 -12.52 28.64
C LEU A 571 -4.70 -11.65 28.38
N SER A 572 -4.92 -10.52 27.73
CA SER A 572 -3.89 -9.48 27.56
C SER A 572 -4.49 -8.12 27.82
N SER A 573 -3.71 -7.21 28.35
CA SER A 573 -4.06 -5.81 28.51
C SER A 573 -3.07 -4.92 27.80
N ARG A 574 -3.58 -3.85 27.20
CA ARG A 574 -2.72 -2.78 26.71
C ARG A 574 -2.29 -1.96 27.90
N MET A 575 -1.02 -1.55 27.90
CA MET A 575 -0.45 -0.75 28.97
C MET A 575 0.47 0.34 28.45
N ASP A 576 0.64 1.38 29.24
CA ASP A 576 1.59 2.45 29.00
C ASP A 576 2.30 2.80 30.32
N HIS A 577 3.60 3.04 30.24
CA HIS A 577 4.38 3.54 31.36
C HIS A 577 4.32 5.06 31.35
N VAL A 578 3.72 5.64 32.36
CA VAL A 578 3.47 7.06 32.41
C VAL A 578 4.17 7.72 33.60
N GLY A 579 4.57 8.97 33.41
CA GLY A 579 5.22 9.78 34.43
C GLY A 579 4.24 10.34 35.46
N PRO A 580 4.77 10.95 36.52
CA PRO A 580 3.97 11.59 37.57
C PRO A 580 3.00 12.62 36.97
N GLY A 581 1.77 12.67 37.50
CA GLY A 581 0.78 13.65 37.09
C GLY A 581 0.24 13.49 35.65
N TYR A 582 0.49 12.35 34.99
CA TYR A 582 0.06 12.11 33.59
C TYR A 582 -1.42 12.39 33.39
N PHE A 583 -2.29 11.73 34.15
CA PHE A 583 -3.73 11.84 34.00
C PHE A 583 -4.25 13.27 34.20
N SER A 584 -3.71 13.99 35.19
CA SER A 584 -4.07 15.39 35.43
C SER A 584 -3.55 16.32 34.34
N THR A 585 -2.33 16.08 33.82
CA THR A 585 -1.72 16.87 32.74
C THR A 585 -2.50 16.70 31.43
N VAL A 586 -2.92 15.48 31.11
CA VAL A 586 -3.68 15.16 29.90
C VAL A 586 -5.18 15.47 30.08
N GLY A 587 -5.63 15.69 31.32
CA GLY A 587 -7.02 16.04 31.66
C GLY A 587 -7.96 14.83 31.69
N ILE A 588 -7.44 13.65 32.03
CA ILE A 588 -8.22 12.43 32.25
C ILE A 588 -8.64 12.39 33.71
N PRO A 589 -9.96 12.37 34.03
CA PRO A 589 -10.42 12.22 35.40
C PRO A 589 -10.18 10.80 35.92
N ILE A 590 -9.60 10.69 37.10
CA ILE A 590 -9.52 9.42 37.84
C ILE A 590 -10.79 9.32 38.71
N LEU A 591 -11.59 8.29 38.49
CA LEU A 591 -12.85 8.06 39.19
C LEU A 591 -12.64 7.23 40.45
#